data_780d683ef4b839887938ee9eee2923fc
#
_entry.id   780d683ef4b839887938ee9eee2923fc
#
_cell.length_a   1.000
_cell.length_b   1.000
_cell.length_c   1.000
_cell.angle_alpha   90.00
_cell.angle_beta   90.00
_cell.angle_gamma   90.00
#
_symmetry.space_group_name_H-M   'P 1'
#
loop_
_entity.id
_entity.type
_entity.pdbx_description
1 polymer ?
#
loop_
_entity_poly.entity_id
_entity_poly.type
_entity_poly.pdbx_seq_one_letter_code
_entity_poly.pdbx_strand_id
1 'polypeptide(L)'
;MLDDKFALEGYTFDDVLLVPAYSEVLPSEVSTSTCLTPRISLNIPIVSAAMDTVTEARMAIALAREGGIGIIHRNLSIEEQVAEVDKVKRSEAGMIVEPVTLPPYAQLSDAVAIMEKYHISGVPVVDEEGKLVGILTNRDIRFETDLTKPISSAMTSENLITAPVGTTLEEAREILHRYKIEKLPVVDDEGRLKGLITVKDIQKKIQFPMATKDEKGRLRVGAAVGVGPAGLERAEALIAAGVDVIVVDTAHGHTKAVIDIVREIKARWDVDVIAGNVGTPEGAEDLVRAGADGVKVGIGPGAICTTRIVAGAGVPQLTAIYNCARAVAPYGATIIADGGIQYSGDIAKAIAAGADTVMLGSLLAGVDESPGEVLIYQGERYKEYRGMGSIAAMKQRGYSRDRYGQADIGNVSKLVPEGIEARVPYKGPLSNLVYQLVGGLRSAMGYCGARNIREMKENTKFMRITNAGLRESHPHDVVITREAPNYRLR
;
A
#
# COMPACT_ATOMS: atom_id res chain seq x y z
N MET A 1 -0.17 -38.03 -25.08
CA MET A 1 -0.67 -36.69 -25.52
C MET A 1 -1.95 -36.25 -24.83
N LEU A 2 -2.95 -37.13 -24.60
CA LEU A 2 -4.14 -36.74 -23.79
C LEU A 2 -3.84 -36.65 -22.30
N ASP A 3 -2.98 -37.52 -21.79
CA ASP A 3 -2.62 -37.56 -20.36
C ASP A 3 -1.92 -36.29 -19.89
N ASP A 4 -1.09 -35.66 -20.72
CA ASP A 4 -0.40 -34.42 -20.39
C ASP A 4 -1.35 -33.20 -20.27
N LYS A 5 -2.49 -33.20 -20.96
CA LYS A 5 -3.45 -32.10 -20.89
C LYS A 5 -4.24 -32.04 -19.59
N PHE A 6 -4.36 -33.15 -18.89
CA PHE A 6 -5.15 -33.29 -17.66
C PHE A 6 -4.29 -33.67 -16.45
N ALA A 7 -2.96 -33.58 -16.56
CA ALA A 7 -2.05 -34.01 -15.51
C ALA A 7 -1.95 -33.03 -14.31
N LEU A 8 -2.44 -31.80 -14.47
CA LEU A 8 -2.31 -30.77 -13.43
C LEU A 8 -3.50 -30.80 -12.48
N GLU A 9 -3.22 -30.86 -11.18
CA GLU A 9 -4.17 -30.62 -10.10
C GLU A 9 -3.90 -29.26 -9.45
N GLY A 10 -4.96 -28.55 -9.04
CA GLY A 10 -4.84 -27.26 -8.41
C GLY A 10 -5.67 -27.15 -7.13
N TYR A 11 -5.11 -26.48 -6.12
CA TYR A 11 -5.73 -26.26 -4.82
C TYR A 11 -5.94 -24.77 -4.55
N THR A 12 -7.08 -24.44 -3.95
CA THR A 12 -7.38 -23.13 -3.38
C THR A 12 -7.23 -23.16 -1.86
N PHE A 13 -7.47 -22.05 -1.19
CA PHE A 13 -7.37 -21.98 0.28
C PHE A 13 -8.34 -22.90 1.00
N ASP A 14 -9.53 -23.13 0.42
CA ASP A 14 -10.57 -23.97 1.02
C ASP A 14 -10.29 -25.47 0.87
N ASP A 15 -9.33 -25.89 0.07
CA ASP A 15 -8.96 -27.29 -0.13
C ASP A 15 -7.98 -27.82 0.92
N VAL A 16 -7.44 -26.95 1.77
CA VAL A 16 -6.38 -27.31 2.72
C VAL A 16 -6.54 -26.66 4.09
N LEU A 17 -5.94 -27.30 5.09
CA LEU A 17 -5.64 -26.71 6.40
C LEU A 17 -4.15 -26.81 6.69
N LEU A 18 -3.63 -25.87 7.49
CA LEU A 18 -2.30 -25.98 8.07
C LEU A 18 -2.31 -27.01 9.19
N VAL A 19 -1.31 -27.89 9.20
CA VAL A 19 -1.17 -28.91 10.25
C VAL A 19 -0.52 -28.29 11.47
N PRO A 20 -1.14 -28.32 12.66
CA PRO A 20 -0.52 -27.84 13.89
C PRO A 20 0.76 -28.60 14.19
N ALA A 21 1.76 -27.91 14.75
CA ALA A 21 3.06 -28.46 15.10
C ALA A 21 3.39 -28.11 16.56
N TYR A 22 4.43 -28.76 17.09
CA TYR A 22 4.99 -28.36 18.39
C TYR A 22 5.41 -26.89 18.34
N SER A 23 5.03 -26.13 19.35
CA SER A 23 5.26 -24.69 19.42
C SER A 23 5.87 -24.29 20.77
N GLU A 24 6.91 -23.48 20.72
CA GLU A 24 7.53 -22.83 21.88
C GLU A 24 7.28 -21.31 21.87
N VAL A 25 6.40 -20.82 20.98
CA VAL A 25 6.14 -19.38 20.81
C VAL A 25 4.67 -19.06 21.04
N LEU A 26 4.42 -17.94 21.70
CA LEU A 26 3.09 -17.37 21.84
C LEU A 26 2.75 -16.47 20.64
N PRO A 27 1.48 -16.31 20.27
CA PRO A 27 1.07 -15.39 19.20
C PRO A 27 1.54 -13.94 19.38
N SER A 28 1.78 -13.50 20.64
CA SER A 28 2.31 -12.17 20.95
C SER A 28 3.81 -12.01 20.70
N GLU A 29 4.55 -13.11 20.61
CA GLU A 29 6.01 -13.13 20.48
C GLU A 29 6.51 -13.31 19.03
N VAL A 30 5.61 -13.67 18.10
CA VAL A 30 5.98 -13.90 16.71
C VAL A 30 6.18 -12.58 15.95
N SER A 31 7.12 -12.57 15.02
CA SER A 31 7.35 -11.44 14.10
C SER A 31 6.60 -11.65 12.79
N THR A 32 5.77 -10.66 12.42
CA THR A 32 5.08 -10.62 11.13
C THR A 32 5.82 -9.81 10.07
N SER A 33 7.03 -9.33 10.38
CA SER A 33 7.87 -8.58 9.45
C SER A 33 8.27 -9.44 8.26
N THR A 34 8.24 -8.82 7.08
CA THR A 34 8.49 -9.47 5.79
C THR A 34 9.11 -8.49 4.80
N CYS A 35 9.43 -8.96 3.59
CA CYS A 35 9.87 -8.12 2.49
C CYS A 35 8.80 -8.03 1.41
N LEU A 36 8.50 -6.80 0.95
CA LEU A 36 7.71 -6.58 -0.26
C LEU A 36 8.56 -6.80 -1.52
N THR A 37 9.80 -6.34 -1.45
CA THR A 37 10.88 -6.54 -2.42
C THR A 37 12.16 -6.76 -1.63
N PRO A 38 13.27 -7.18 -2.22
CA PRO A 38 14.54 -7.34 -1.50
C PRO A 38 15.02 -6.07 -0.76
N ARG A 39 14.62 -4.88 -1.24
CA ARG A 39 15.00 -3.58 -0.63
C ARG A 39 13.92 -2.95 0.24
N ILE A 40 12.68 -3.42 0.18
CA ILE A 40 11.55 -2.83 0.93
C ILE A 40 11.02 -3.83 1.94
N SER A 41 11.25 -3.56 3.21
CA SER A 41 10.68 -4.33 4.33
C SER A 41 9.35 -3.75 4.79
N LEU A 42 8.43 -4.62 5.20
CA LEU A 42 7.15 -4.30 5.83
C LEU A 42 7.09 -4.92 7.22
N ASN A 43 6.36 -4.29 8.14
CA ASN A 43 6.16 -4.81 9.49
C ASN A 43 4.98 -5.80 9.57
N ILE A 44 4.06 -5.74 8.61
CA ILE A 44 2.98 -6.71 8.41
C ILE A 44 2.91 -7.11 6.93
N PRO A 45 2.53 -8.34 6.58
CA PRO A 45 2.55 -8.82 5.20
C PRO A 45 1.32 -8.41 4.39
N ILE A 46 0.80 -7.18 4.58
CA ILE A 46 -0.44 -6.71 3.95
C ILE A 46 -0.16 -5.58 2.99
N VAL A 47 -0.65 -5.74 1.75
CA VAL A 47 -0.62 -4.76 0.66
C VAL A 47 -2.05 -4.45 0.24
N SER A 48 -2.43 -3.18 0.03
CA SER A 48 -3.74 -2.85 -0.53
C SER A 48 -3.73 -2.81 -2.06
N ALA A 49 -4.78 -3.37 -2.65
CA ALA A 49 -4.88 -3.56 -4.10
C ALA A 49 -5.00 -2.23 -4.86
N ALA A 50 -4.38 -2.17 -6.04
CA ALA A 50 -4.42 -1.02 -6.95
C ALA A 50 -5.77 -0.91 -7.67
N MET A 51 -6.83 -0.65 -6.91
CA MET A 51 -8.21 -0.54 -7.39
C MET A 51 -8.83 0.78 -6.97
N ASP A 52 -9.62 1.38 -7.85
CA ASP A 52 -10.23 2.71 -7.65
C ASP A 52 -11.29 2.76 -6.53
N THR A 53 -11.70 1.61 -6.01
CA THR A 53 -12.56 1.48 -4.82
C THR A 53 -11.80 0.95 -3.59
N VAL A 54 -10.46 0.87 -3.63
CA VAL A 54 -9.64 0.36 -2.53
C VAL A 54 -8.56 1.34 -2.12
N THR A 55 -7.67 1.77 -3.04
CA THR A 55 -6.43 2.45 -2.66
C THR A 55 -6.23 3.79 -3.36
N GLU A 56 -6.45 4.84 -2.61
CA GLU A 56 -5.94 6.19 -2.83
C GLU A 56 -5.09 6.62 -1.61
N ALA A 57 -4.66 7.87 -1.53
CA ALA A 57 -3.75 8.34 -0.48
C ALA A 57 -4.24 8.04 0.94
N ARG A 58 -5.55 8.18 1.24
CA ARG A 58 -6.10 7.88 2.57
C ARG A 58 -5.83 6.46 3.02
N MET A 59 -6.12 5.50 2.15
CA MET A 59 -5.86 4.07 2.39
C MET A 59 -4.36 3.81 2.50
N ALA A 60 -3.56 4.33 1.57
CA ALA A 60 -2.11 4.12 1.55
C ALA A 60 -1.45 4.66 2.83
N ILE A 61 -1.84 5.84 3.31
CA ILE A 61 -1.36 6.43 4.56
C ILE A 61 -1.74 5.53 5.76
N ALA A 62 -3.01 5.15 5.85
CA ALA A 62 -3.49 4.36 6.98
C ALA A 62 -2.82 2.99 7.04
N LEU A 63 -2.70 2.30 5.90
CA LEU A 63 -2.07 0.98 5.86
C LEU A 63 -0.55 1.05 6.11
N ALA A 64 0.13 2.07 5.60
CA ALA A 64 1.56 2.28 5.90
C ALA A 64 1.81 2.55 7.39
N ARG A 65 0.90 3.24 8.09
CA ARG A 65 0.93 3.45 9.55
C ARG A 65 0.79 2.16 10.34
N GLU A 66 -0.02 1.24 9.86
CA GLU A 66 -0.17 -0.11 10.44
C GLU A 66 1.00 -1.05 10.11
N GLY A 67 1.93 -0.63 9.25
CA GLY A 67 3.12 -1.41 8.90
C GLY A 67 3.05 -2.17 7.57
N GLY A 68 1.98 -1.98 6.80
CA GLY A 68 1.81 -2.49 5.43
C GLY A 68 2.21 -1.45 4.39
N ILE A 69 1.66 -1.57 3.17
CA ILE A 69 1.86 -0.60 2.07
C ILE A 69 0.64 -0.53 1.16
N GLY A 70 0.30 0.67 0.69
CA GLY A 70 -0.74 0.88 -0.31
C GLY A 70 -0.18 1.03 -1.72
N ILE A 71 -0.90 0.46 -2.70
CA ILE A 71 -0.57 0.64 -4.12
C ILE A 71 -1.64 1.52 -4.76
N ILE A 72 -1.27 2.78 -5.09
CA ILE A 72 -2.18 3.73 -5.73
C ILE A 72 -2.57 3.24 -7.12
N HIS A 73 -3.87 3.20 -7.38
CA HIS A 73 -4.39 2.72 -8.67
C HIS A 73 -4.11 3.70 -9.81
N ARG A 74 -4.12 3.20 -11.06
CA ARG A 74 -3.85 3.97 -12.28
C ARG A 74 -5.10 4.41 -13.06
N ASN A 75 -6.30 4.22 -12.49
CA ASN A 75 -7.53 4.75 -13.08
C ASN A 75 -7.71 6.26 -12.79
N LEU A 76 -6.61 6.99 -12.93
CA LEU A 76 -6.40 8.42 -12.70
C LEU A 76 -5.55 8.99 -13.84
N SER A 77 -5.57 10.31 -14.06
CA SER A 77 -4.56 10.94 -14.90
C SER A 77 -3.17 10.77 -14.25
N ILE A 78 -2.11 11.04 -14.98
CA ILE A 78 -0.74 10.99 -14.41
C ILE A 78 -0.60 11.99 -13.27
N GLU A 79 -1.10 13.23 -13.47
CA GLU A 79 -1.04 14.32 -12.50
C GLU A 79 -1.83 13.99 -11.23
N GLU A 80 -3.03 13.40 -11.37
CA GLU A 80 -3.86 13.00 -10.24
C GLU A 80 -3.19 11.88 -9.44
N GLN A 81 -2.60 10.87 -10.11
CA GLN A 81 -1.92 9.77 -9.43
C GLN A 81 -0.64 10.25 -8.72
N VAL A 82 0.13 11.15 -9.35
CA VAL A 82 1.27 11.84 -8.75
C VAL A 82 0.85 12.63 -7.51
N ALA A 83 -0.28 13.35 -7.57
CA ALA A 83 -0.81 14.07 -6.41
C ALA A 83 -1.18 13.13 -5.25
N GLU A 84 -1.72 11.95 -5.53
CA GLU A 84 -2.00 10.94 -4.50
C GLU A 84 -0.70 10.42 -3.85
N VAL A 85 0.34 10.12 -4.64
CA VAL A 85 1.67 9.73 -4.12
C VAL A 85 2.26 10.85 -3.26
N ASP A 86 2.23 12.09 -3.72
CA ASP A 86 2.75 13.26 -2.99
C ASP A 86 2.04 13.45 -1.64
N LYS A 87 0.71 13.26 -1.58
CA LYS A 87 -0.05 13.28 -0.32
C LYS A 87 0.48 12.25 0.68
N VAL A 88 0.80 11.04 0.24
CA VAL A 88 1.36 10.01 1.12
C VAL A 88 2.76 10.42 1.60
N LYS A 89 3.63 10.82 0.70
CA LYS A 89 5.02 11.20 1.02
C LYS A 89 5.10 12.41 1.96
N ARG A 90 4.14 13.34 1.89
CA ARG A 90 4.07 14.51 2.78
C ARG A 90 3.30 14.26 4.08
N SER A 91 2.56 13.16 4.19
CA SER A 91 1.73 12.89 5.37
C SER A 91 2.53 12.70 6.65
N GLU A 92 3.74 12.16 6.54
CA GLU A 92 4.69 11.98 7.63
C GLU A 92 6.11 12.15 7.12
N ALA A 93 6.87 12.98 7.83
CA ALA A 93 8.31 13.08 7.71
C ALA A 93 8.89 13.09 9.12
N GLY A 94 9.95 12.35 9.37
CA GLY A 94 10.67 12.45 10.66
C GLY A 94 11.28 13.82 10.83
N MET A 95 11.86 14.34 9.73
CA MET A 95 12.26 15.72 9.49
C MET A 95 11.76 16.08 8.09
N ILE A 96 11.06 17.19 7.95
CA ILE A 96 10.68 17.73 6.65
C ILE A 96 11.98 18.25 6.01
N VAL A 97 12.49 17.52 5.03
CA VAL A 97 13.66 17.96 4.24
C VAL A 97 13.17 18.98 3.21
N GLU A 98 13.88 20.10 3.07
CA GLU A 98 13.47 21.20 2.18
C GLU A 98 12.03 21.67 2.46
N PRO A 99 11.74 22.18 3.66
CA PRO A 99 10.42 22.69 3.97
C PRO A 99 10.04 23.85 3.06
N VAL A 100 8.74 24.03 2.84
CA VAL A 100 8.25 25.22 2.12
C VAL A 100 8.65 26.46 2.90
N THR A 101 9.30 27.42 2.24
CA THR A 101 9.81 28.66 2.83
C THR A 101 9.25 29.87 2.13
N LEU A 102 9.33 31.03 2.77
CA LEU A 102 9.01 32.33 2.18
C LEU A 102 10.11 33.34 2.52
N PRO A 103 10.36 34.33 1.66
CA PRO A 103 11.27 35.42 1.98
C PRO A 103 10.61 36.43 2.95
N PRO A 104 11.40 37.20 3.72
CA PRO A 104 10.87 38.11 4.74
C PRO A 104 10.03 39.26 4.18
N TYR A 105 10.20 39.58 2.91
CA TYR A 105 9.45 40.64 2.20
C TYR A 105 8.15 40.16 1.55
N ALA A 106 7.87 38.86 1.51
CA ALA A 106 6.58 38.32 1.03
C ALA A 106 5.44 38.80 1.95
N GLN A 107 4.22 38.82 1.44
CA GLN A 107 3.05 39.28 2.20
C GLN A 107 2.51 38.16 3.14
N LEU A 108 1.86 38.58 4.22
CA LEU A 108 1.17 37.63 5.11
C LEU A 108 0.09 36.83 4.39
N SER A 109 -0.59 37.42 3.38
CA SER A 109 -1.53 36.72 2.51
C SER A 109 -0.90 35.52 1.78
N ASP A 110 0.37 35.64 1.34
CA ASP A 110 1.07 34.55 0.67
C ASP A 110 1.34 33.40 1.65
N ALA A 111 1.69 33.75 2.90
CA ALA A 111 1.89 32.77 3.95
C ALA A 111 0.60 32.03 4.30
N VAL A 112 -0.52 32.73 4.40
CA VAL A 112 -1.84 32.13 4.65
C VAL A 112 -2.20 31.18 3.52
N ALA A 113 -2.06 31.61 2.25
CA ALA A 113 -2.35 30.77 1.09
C ALA A 113 -1.50 29.48 1.07
N ILE A 114 -0.21 29.58 1.41
CA ILE A 114 0.70 28.43 1.52
C ILE A 114 0.29 27.53 2.68
N MET A 115 -0.03 28.08 3.86
CA MET A 115 -0.46 27.31 5.01
C MET A 115 -1.76 26.54 4.73
N GLU A 116 -2.71 27.16 4.04
CA GLU A 116 -3.96 26.51 3.60
C GLU A 116 -3.70 25.42 2.54
N LYS A 117 -2.96 25.77 1.49
CA LYS A 117 -2.65 24.84 0.39
C LYS A 117 -1.95 23.56 0.87
N TYR A 118 -1.02 23.69 1.80
CA TYR A 118 -0.23 22.56 2.30
C TYR A 118 -0.69 22.02 3.66
N HIS A 119 -1.77 22.58 4.22
CA HIS A 119 -2.33 22.22 5.55
C HIS A 119 -1.28 22.25 6.67
N ILE A 120 -0.41 23.27 6.63
CA ILE A 120 0.66 23.50 7.61
C ILE A 120 0.33 24.70 8.51
N SER A 121 0.85 24.72 9.73
CA SER A 121 0.57 25.75 10.74
C SER A 121 1.72 26.73 10.93
N GLY A 122 2.66 26.78 10.00
CA GLY A 122 3.75 27.75 10.01
C GLY A 122 4.81 27.44 8.98
N VAL A 123 5.54 28.47 8.59
CA VAL A 123 6.49 28.47 7.49
C VAL A 123 7.81 29.08 7.99
N PRO A 124 8.96 28.42 7.79
CA PRO A 124 10.26 29.03 7.99
C PRO A 124 10.48 30.16 6.98
N VAL A 125 11.11 31.23 7.43
CA VAL A 125 11.44 32.40 6.62
C VAL A 125 12.94 32.41 6.38
N VAL A 126 13.34 32.48 5.09
CA VAL A 126 14.74 32.45 4.66
C VAL A 126 15.07 33.65 3.79
N ASP A 127 16.32 34.05 3.81
CA ASP A 127 16.84 35.06 2.90
C ASP A 127 17.17 34.49 1.51
N GLU A 128 17.72 35.29 0.63
CA GLU A 128 18.09 34.92 -0.76
C GLU A 128 19.22 33.86 -0.80
N GLU A 129 19.99 33.71 0.28
CA GLU A 129 21.05 32.71 0.42
C GLU A 129 20.56 31.40 1.07
N GLY A 130 19.27 31.33 1.40
CA GLY A 130 18.64 30.17 2.08
C GLY A 130 18.90 30.11 3.59
N LYS A 131 19.41 31.20 4.19
CA LYS A 131 19.68 31.31 5.60
C LYS A 131 18.40 31.56 6.38
N LEU A 132 18.22 30.88 7.49
CA LEU A 132 17.03 31.04 8.34
C LEU A 132 17.07 32.42 9.02
N VAL A 133 16.09 33.28 8.75
CA VAL A 133 15.95 34.62 9.33
C VAL A 133 14.72 34.75 10.25
N GLY A 134 13.81 33.78 10.22
CA GLY A 134 12.63 33.80 11.06
C GLY A 134 11.74 32.55 10.89
N ILE A 135 10.68 32.51 11.68
CA ILE A 135 9.59 31.56 11.51
C ILE A 135 8.26 32.29 11.69
N LEU A 136 7.32 32.04 10.79
CA LEU A 136 5.95 32.54 10.89
C LEU A 136 4.98 31.39 11.17
N THR A 137 4.13 31.54 12.17
CA THR A 137 3.15 30.52 12.55
C THR A 137 1.73 31.09 12.61
N ASN A 138 0.72 30.21 12.65
CA ASN A 138 -0.68 30.63 12.82
C ASN A 138 -0.90 31.44 14.12
N ARG A 139 -0.03 31.32 15.12
CA ARG A 139 -0.12 32.13 16.35
C ARG A 139 0.22 33.58 16.08
N ASP A 140 1.23 33.82 15.23
CA ASP A 140 1.75 35.16 14.93
C ASP A 140 0.76 35.99 14.10
N ILE A 141 -0.06 35.32 13.26
CA ILE A 141 -1.03 35.97 12.36
C ILE A 141 -2.47 35.88 12.86
N ARG A 142 -2.74 35.22 14.00
CA ARG A 142 -4.10 34.92 14.49
C ARG A 142 -5.01 36.16 14.62
N PHE A 143 -4.44 37.26 15.01
CA PHE A 143 -5.16 38.52 15.28
C PHE A 143 -4.78 39.63 14.30
N GLU A 144 -3.99 39.31 13.28
CA GLU A 144 -3.61 40.30 12.25
C GLU A 144 -4.75 40.47 11.25
N THR A 145 -5.15 41.71 11.04
CA THR A 145 -6.23 42.07 10.13
C THR A 145 -5.75 42.57 8.79
N ASP A 146 -4.50 43.04 8.73
CA ASP A 146 -3.86 43.54 7.51
C ASP A 146 -2.88 42.53 6.94
N LEU A 147 -3.38 41.66 6.08
CA LEU A 147 -2.58 40.60 5.43
C LEU A 147 -1.67 41.11 4.28
N THR A 148 -1.70 42.40 3.97
CA THR A 148 -0.77 43.02 2.98
C THR A 148 0.60 43.36 3.54
N LYS A 149 0.75 43.32 4.87
CA LYS A 149 2.03 43.55 5.55
C LYS A 149 3.07 42.50 5.17
N PRO A 150 4.37 42.86 5.19
CA PRO A 150 5.42 41.90 4.96
C PRO A 150 5.52 40.89 6.14
N ILE A 151 5.94 39.65 5.83
CA ILE A 151 6.11 38.57 6.83
C ILE A 151 7.06 38.99 7.96
N SER A 152 8.09 39.79 7.64
CA SER A 152 9.06 40.34 8.61
C SER A 152 8.42 41.14 9.74
N SER A 153 7.21 41.68 9.55
CA SER A 153 6.50 42.45 10.60
C SER A 153 5.83 41.57 11.66
N ALA A 154 5.61 40.29 11.40
CA ALA A 154 4.88 39.39 12.29
C ALA A 154 5.67 38.12 12.68
N MET A 155 6.72 37.77 11.90
CA MET A 155 7.51 36.56 12.17
C MET A 155 8.30 36.67 13.48
N THR A 156 8.56 35.54 14.11
CA THR A 156 9.54 35.42 15.18
C THR A 156 10.94 35.41 14.56
N SER A 157 11.78 36.39 14.85
CA SER A 157 13.16 36.53 14.31
C SER A 157 14.22 36.55 15.41
N GLU A 158 13.85 36.94 16.64
CA GLU A 158 14.77 36.98 17.77
C GLU A 158 14.75 35.65 18.54
N ASN A 159 15.91 35.24 19.05
CA ASN A 159 16.09 34.02 19.86
C ASN A 159 15.53 32.77 19.15
N LEU A 160 15.74 32.65 17.85
CA LEU A 160 15.34 31.47 17.10
C LEU A 160 16.01 30.21 17.67
N ILE A 161 15.17 29.25 18.09
CA ILE A 161 15.66 27.95 18.52
C ILE A 161 15.80 27.07 17.28
N THR A 162 17.02 26.62 17.03
CA THR A 162 17.36 25.74 15.90
C THR A 162 18.09 24.49 16.40
N ALA A 163 18.21 23.49 15.54
CA ALA A 163 19.01 22.30 15.77
C ALA A 163 19.99 22.08 14.62
N PRO A 164 21.16 21.46 14.85
CA PRO A 164 22.09 21.13 13.78
C PRO A 164 21.59 19.94 12.94
N VAL A 165 22.12 19.79 11.73
CA VAL A 165 21.90 18.61 10.89
C VAL A 165 22.38 17.36 11.64
N GLY A 166 21.57 16.29 11.61
CA GLY A 166 21.84 15.06 12.35
C GLY A 166 21.15 14.94 13.69
N THR A 167 20.46 15.99 14.16
CA THR A 167 19.65 15.94 15.38
C THR A 167 18.62 14.82 15.30
N THR A 168 18.62 13.93 16.30
CA THR A 168 17.64 12.83 16.41
C THR A 168 16.26 13.35 16.82
N LEU A 169 15.20 12.56 16.58
CA LEU A 169 13.85 12.96 17.01
C LEU A 169 13.70 12.98 18.54
N GLU A 170 14.48 12.22 19.27
CA GLU A 170 14.54 12.21 20.73
C GLU A 170 15.13 13.53 21.24
N GLU A 171 16.27 13.98 20.73
CA GLU A 171 16.87 15.26 21.04
C GLU A 171 15.95 16.42 20.63
N ALA A 172 15.34 16.34 19.43
CA ALA A 172 14.38 17.33 18.98
C ALA A 172 13.17 17.44 19.93
N ARG A 173 12.66 16.31 20.44
CA ARG A 173 11.58 16.29 21.45
C ARG A 173 11.97 17.04 22.71
N GLU A 174 13.18 16.83 23.21
CA GLU A 174 13.67 17.52 24.40
C GLU A 174 13.79 19.04 24.19
N ILE A 175 14.29 19.46 23.01
CA ILE A 175 14.39 20.87 22.63
C ILE A 175 12.99 21.50 22.54
N LEU A 176 12.08 20.89 21.78
CA LEU A 176 10.69 21.35 21.62
C LEU A 176 9.98 21.50 22.96
N HIS A 177 10.16 20.52 23.87
CA HIS A 177 9.57 20.53 25.22
C HIS A 177 10.19 21.62 26.10
N ARG A 178 11.53 21.74 26.11
CA ARG A 178 12.27 22.72 26.95
C ARG A 178 11.89 24.14 26.60
N TYR A 179 11.82 24.46 25.29
CA TYR A 179 11.53 25.80 24.81
C TYR A 179 10.05 26.06 24.53
N LYS A 180 9.17 25.05 24.74
CA LYS A 180 7.71 25.12 24.53
C LYS A 180 7.34 25.57 23.11
N ILE A 181 8.12 25.15 22.12
CA ILE A 181 7.89 25.43 20.70
C ILE A 181 7.32 24.19 19.99
N GLU A 182 6.60 24.38 18.88
CA GLU A 182 5.97 23.29 18.11
C GLU A 182 6.77 22.92 16.86
N LYS A 183 7.71 23.77 16.47
CA LYS A 183 8.51 23.62 15.24
C LYS A 183 9.96 23.95 15.56
N LEU A 184 10.85 23.07 15.10
CA LEU A 184 12.28 23.17 15.30
C LEU A 184 12.95 23.17 13.92
N PRO A 185 13.39 24.34 13.41
CA PRO A 185 14.20 24.40 12.21
C PRO A 185 15.55 23.71 12.41
N VAL A 186 15.97 22.95 11.41
CA VAL A 186 17.28 22.31 11.36
C VAL A 186 18.15 23.07 10.36
N VAL A 187 19.32 23.52 10.80
CA VAL A 187 20.22 24.36 10.01
C VAL A 187 21.62 23.73 9.89
N ASP A 188 22.36 24.08 8.84
CA ASP A 188 23.77 23.73 8.71
C ASP A 188 24.67 24.75 9.48
N ASP A 189 25.99 24.52 9.44
CA ASP A 189 26.98 25.37 10.15
C ASP A 189 27.00 26.83 9.65
N GLU A 190 26.50 27.08 8.43
CA GLU A 190 26.34 28.41 7.85
C GLU A 190 24.98 29.05 8.17
N GLY A 191 24.10 28.34 8.90
CA GLY A 191 22.77 28.78 9.28
C GLY A 191 21.71 28.63 8.17
N ARG A 192 22.01 27.89 7.10
CA ARG A 192 21.05 27.59 6.04
C ARG A 192 20.08 26.54 6.46
N LEU A 193 18.82 26.74 6.15
CA LEU A 193 17.75 25.80 6.49
C LEU A 193 17.90 24.48 5.69
N LYS A 194 17.95 23.35 6.41
CA LYS A 194 18.02 21.99 5.85
C LYS A 194 16.81 21.16 6.16
N GLY A 195 16.03 21.55 7.17
CA GLY A 195 14.85 20.79 7.53
C GLY A 195 14.01 21.47 8.60
N LEU A 196 12.88 20.86 8.89
CA LEU A 196 11.96 21.27 9.95
C LEU A 196 11.42 20.03 10.67
N ILE A 197 11.58 19.99 11.99
CA ILE A 197 10.99 18.95 12.84
C ILE A 197 9.82 19.56 13.61
N THR A 198 8.68 18.87 13.65
CA THR A 198 7.50 19.37 14.37
C THR A 198 7.08 18.41 15.49
N VAL A 199 6.36 18.92 16.48
CA VAL A 199 5.74 18.10 17.55
C VAL A 199 4.81 17.04 16.93
N LYS A 200 4.10 17.38 15.85
CA LYS A 200 3.22 16.42 15.15
C LYS A 200 3.98 15.22 14.59
N ASP A 201 5.18 15.41 14.07
CA ASP A 201 6.00 14.33 13.50
C ASP A 201 6.48 13.37 14.59
N ILE A 202 6.86 13.92 15.74
CA ILE A 202 7.24 13.12 16.91
C ILE A 202 6.03 12.35 17.48
N GLN A 203 4.86 13.00 17.61
CA GLN A 203 3.63 12.35 18.05
C GLN A 203 3.22 11.21 17.14
N LYS A 204 3.32 11.38 15.80
CA LYS A 204 3.02 10.32 14.83
C LYS A 204 3.98 9.13 14.97
N LYS A 205 5.28 9.37 15.21
CA LYS A 205 6.25 8.28 15.47
C LYS A 205 5.88 7.47 16.70
N ILE A 206 5.43 8.13 17.76
CA ILE A 206 4.98 7.47 19.00
C ILE A 206 3.66 6.72 18.78
N GLN A 207 2.73 7.31 18.05
CA GLN A 207 1.41 6.73 17.78
C GLN A 207 1.47 5.55 16.82
N PHE A 208 2.38 5.58 15.84
CA PHE A 208 2.51 4.57 14.79
C PHE A 208 3.94 3.97 14.76
N PRO A 209 4.34 3.23 15.79
CA PRO A 209 5.71 2.68 15.88
C PRO A 209 6.00 1.63 14.81
N MET A 210 4.95 0.98 14.27
CA MET A 210 5.05 -0.04 13.23
C MET A 210 5.00 0.53 11.81
N ALA A 211 4.92 1.86 11.64
CA ALA A 211 4.76 2.48 10.32
C ALA A 211 5.91 2.10 9.36
N THR A 212 5.54 1.76 8.14
CA THR A 212 6.49 1.47 7.05
C THR A 212 7.02 2.77 6.47
N LYS A 213 8.29 3.05 6.69
CA LYS A 213 8.94 4.32 6.31
C LYS A 213 10.19 4.10 5.46
N ASP A 214 10.48 5.11 4.63
CA ASP A 214 11.74 5.21 3.89
C ASP A 214 12.87 5.77 4.78
N GLU A 215 14.08 5.86 4.23
CA GLU A 215 15.28 6.33 4.93
C GLU A 215 15.16 7.82 5.37
N LYS A 216 14.24 8.58 4.74
CA LYS A 216 13.91 9.97 5.10
C LYS A 216 12.78 10.07 6.14
N GLY A 217 12.30 8.94 6.66
CA GLY A 217 11.23 8.87 7.64
C GLY A 217 9.83 9.13 7.06
N ARG A 218 9.65 9.15 5.73
CA ARG A 218 8.36 9.32 5.06
C ARG A 218 7.68 7.96 4.87
N LEU A 219 6.35 7.93 4.89
CA LEU A 219 5.60 6.71 4.63
C LEU A 219 5.93 6.15 3.23
N ARG A 220 6.07 4.83 3.14
CA ARG A 220 6.26 4.16 1.86
C ARG A 220 4.94 3.98 1.12
N VAL A 221 5.00 4.09 -0.21
CA VAL A 221 3.85 3.95 -1.11
C VAL A 221 4.29 3.36 -2.45
N GLY A 222 3.47 2.49 -3.01
CA GLY A 222 3.60 2.01 -4.38
C GLY A 222 2.56 2.63 -5.30
N ALA A 223 2.80 2.56 -6.60
CA ALA A 223 1.84 3.00 -7.60
C ALA A 223 1.82 2.08 -8.82
N ALA A 224 0.62 1.83 -9.33
CA ALA A 224 0.39 0.99 -10.48
C ALA A 224 0.65 1.74 -11.80
N VAL A 225 1.27 1.06 -12.76
CA VAL A 225 1.44 1.50 -14.14
C VAL A 225 0.94 0.45 -15.12
N GLY A 226 0.65 0.86 -16.35
CA GLY A 226 0.34 -0.03 -17.46
C GLY A 226 1.59 -0.43 -18.23
N VAL A 227 1.42 -0.79 -19.49
CA VAL A 227 2.48 -1.19 -20.42
C VAL A 227 2.68 -0.13 -21.53
N GLY A 228 3.77 -0.26 -22.30
CA GLY A 228 4.09 0.59 -23.43
C GLY A 228 4.49 2.02 -23.07
N PRO A 229 4.54 2.94 -24.05
CA PRO A 229 5.04 4.30 -23.86
C PRO A 229 4.29 5.09 -22.80
N ALA A 230 2.96 4.99 -22.73
CA ALA A 230 2.16 5.65 -21.71
C ALA A 230 2.42 5.11 -20.29
N GLY A 231 2.75 3.81 -20.17
CA GLY A 231 3.18 3.21 -18.90
C GLY A 231 4.54 3.76 -18.44
N LEU A 232 5.48 3.97 -19.37
CA LEU A 232 6.80 4.55 -19.09
C LEU A 232 6.71 6.02 -18.67
N GLU A 233 5.92 6.84 -19.38
CA GLU A 233 5.69 8.24 -19.02
C GLU A 233 5.11 8.37 -17.61
N ARG A 234 4.13 7.51 -17.28
CA ARG A 234 3.54 7.44 -15.93
C ARG A 234 4.56 7.01 -14.89
N ALA A 235 5.39 6.01 -15.18
CA ALA A 235 6.44 5.54 -14.26
C ALA A 235 7.45 6.66 -13.97
N GLU A 236 7.91 7.39 -14.99
CA GLU A 236 8.82 8.53 -14.85
C GLU A 236 8.25 9.60 -13.91
N ALA A 237 7.00 10.02 -14.12
CA ALA A 237 6.35 11.03 -13.29
C ALA A 237 6.18 10.57 -11.82
N LEU A 238 5.83 9.29 -11.60
CA LEU A 238 5.69 8.72 -10.26
C LEU A 238 7.03 8.60 -9.54
N ILE A 239 8.09 8.21 -10.24
CA ILE A 239 9.45 8.13 -9.69
C ILE A 239 9.95 9.52 -9.31
N ALA A 240 9.71 10.53 -10.15
CA ALA A 240 10.01 11.93 -9.83
C ALA A 240 9.25 12.44 -8.58
N ALA A 241 8.02 11.93 -8.34
CA ALA A 241 7.24 12.21 -7.13
C ALA A 241 7.73 11.45 -5.88
N GLY A 242 8.71 10.54 -6.03
CA GLY A 242 9.32 9.79 -4.94
C GLY A 242 8.54 8.54 -4.51
N VAL A 243 7.84 7.87 -5.44
CA VAL A 243 7.24 6.55 -5.19
C VAL A 243 8.32 5.54 -4.82
N ASP A 244 8.02 4.62 -3.89
CA ASP A 244 9.01 3.64 -3.42
C ASP A 244 9.07 2.39 -4.29
N VAL A 245 7.96 2.02 -4.93
CA VAL A 245 7.87 0.84 -5.79
C VAL A 245 6.87 1.07 -6.93
N ILE A 246 7.27 0.69 -8.14
CA ILE A 246 6.40 0.66 -9.33
C ILE A 246 5.78 -0.73 -9.45
N VAL A 247 4.46 -0.78 -9.67
CA VAL A 247 3.73 -2.03 -9.90
C VAL A 247 3.22 -2.07 -11.33
N VAL A 248 3.84 -2.89 -12.19
CA VAL A 248 3.33 -3.17 -13.54
C VAL A 248 2.13 -4.09 -13.41
N ASP A 249 0.94 -3.53 -13.52
CA ASP A 249 -0.33 -4.17 -13.15
C ASP A 249 -1.19 -4.48 -14.36
N THR A 250 -1.27 -5.77 -14.71
CA THR A 250 -2.02 -6.31 -15.87
C THR A 250 -2.86 -7.52 -15.47
N ALA A 251 -3.87 -7.85 -16.28
CA ALA A 251 -4.68 -9.06 -16.09
C ALA A 251 -3.87 -10.34 -16.37
N HIS A 252 -2.92 -10.27 -17.33
CA HIS A 252 -2.00 -11.34 -17.66
C HIS A 252 -0.58 -10.80 -17.84
N GLY A 253 0.27 -11.05 -16.86
CA GLY A 253 1.64 -10.50 -16.78
C GLY A 253 2.66 -11.27 -17.66
N HIS A 254 2.39 -12.52 -18.01
CA HIS A 254 3.30 -13.31 -18.84
C HIS A 254 3.13 -12.95 -20.34
N THR A 255 3.42 -11.71 -20.67
CA THR A 255 3.35 -11.17 -22.04
C THR A 255 4.60 -10.38 -22.40
N LYS A 256 4.91 -10.33 -23.70
CA LYS A 256 6.05 -9.54 -24.18
C LYS A 256 6.00 -8.08 -23.72
N ALA A 257 4.82 -7.46 -23.75
CA ALA A 257 4.66 -6.05 -23.37
C ALA A 257 5.00 -5.79 -21.88
N VAL A 258 4.68 -6.73 -20.99
CA VAL A 258 5.01 -6.63 -19.56
C VAL A 258 6.51 -6.87 -19.35
N ILE A 259 7.09 -7.87 -20.00
CA ILE A 259 8.53 -8.16 -19.95
C ILE A 259 9.34 -6.96 -20.44
N ASP A 260 8.93 -6.37 -21.56
CA ASP A 260 9.64 -5.23 -22.16
C ASP A 260 9.60 -4.00 -21.23
N ILE A 261 8.43 -3.64 -20.68
CA ILE A 261 8.35 -2.45 -19.80
C ILE A 261 9.11 -2.65 -18.49
N VAL A 262 9.13 -3.85 -17.90
CA VAL A 262 9.95 -4.15 -16.72
C VAL A 262 11.42 -3.90 -17.04
N ARG A 263 11.94 -4.42 -18.16
CA ARG A 263 13.32 -4.18 -18.60
C ARG A 263 13.63 -2.70 -18.80
N GLU A 264 12.71 -1.96 -19.44
CA GLU A 264 12.89 -0.55 -19.71
C GLU A 264 12.89 0.30 -18.42
N ILE A 265 12.00 0.03 -17.47
CA ILE A 265 11.99 0.74 -16.17
C ILE A 265 13.29 0.46 -15.42
N LYS A 266 13.71 -0.80 -15.30
CA LYS A 266 14.94 -1.18 -14.59
C LYS A 266 16.21 -0.67 -15.25
N ALA A 267 16.20 -0.47 -16.57
CA ALA A 267 17.34 0.09 -17.31
C ALA A 267 17.49 1.62 -17.12
N ARG A 268 16.37 2.33 -16.85
CA ARG A 268 16.36 3.79 -16.79
C ARG A 268 16.44 4.34 -15.35
N TRP A 269 15.86 3.63 -14.38
CA TRP A 269 15.71 4.15 -13.01
C TRP A 269 16.09 3.12 -11.95
N ASP A 270 16.67 3.60 -10.87
CA ASP A 270 16.91 2.80 -9.67
C ASP A 270 15.66 2.78 -8.77
N VAL A 271 14.67 2.00 -9.17
CA VAL A 271 13.42 1.80 -8.44
C VAL A 271 13.08 0.32 -8.40
N ASP A 272 12.43 -0.13 -7.32
CA ASP A 272 11.91 -1.48 -7.24
C ASP A 272 10.68 -1.66 -8.13
N VAL A 273 10.60 -2.81 -8.80
CA VAL A 273 9.51 -3.14 -9.72
C VAL A 273 8.85 -4.45 -9.31
N ILE A 274 7.56 -4.39 -9.07
CA ILE A 274 6.68 -5.56 -8.95
C ILE A 274 5.95 -5.72 -10.29
N ALA A 275 5.87 -6.93 -10.80
CA ALA A 275 5.16 -7.19 -12.04
C ALA A 275 4.16 -8.34 -11.89
N GLY A 276 3.06 -8.28 -12.65
CA GLY A 276 2.02 -9.30 -12.65
C GLY A 276 0.76 -8.90 -13.46
N ASN A 277 -0.26 -9.75 -13.42
CA ASN A 277 -0.37 -10.98 -12.63
C ASN A 277 0.05 -12.21 -13.44
N VAL A 278 0.62 -13.16 -12.75
CA VAL A 278 0.94 -14.47 -13.30
C VAL A 278 0.31 -15.60 -12.46
N GLY A 279 0.21 -16.79 -12.99
CA GLY A 279 -0.29 -17.98 -12.29
C GLY A 279 0.57 -19.22 -12.50
N THR A 280 1.66 -19.11 -13.29
CA THR A 280 2.54 -20.23 -13.62
C THR A 280 3.99 -19.94 -13.25
N PRO A 281 4.80 -20.97 -12.96
CA PRO A 281 6.20 -20.83 -12.63
C PRO A 281 7.02 -20.16 -13.74
N GLU A 282 6.74 -20.49 -15.01
CA GLU A 282 7.43 -19.93 -16.18
C GLU A 282 7.17 -18.42 -16.28
N GLY A 283 5.90 -17.99 -16.08
CA GLY A 283 5.57 -16.58 -16.08
C GLY A 283 6.24 -15.80 -14.96
N ALA A 284 6.34 -16.39 -13.78
CA ALA A 284 7.04 -15.78 -12.65
C ALA A 284 8.54 -15.65 -12.92
N GLU A 285 9.18 -16.71 -13.43
CA GLU A 285 10.61 -16.73 -13.74
C GLU A 285 10.96 -15.71 -14.84
N ASP A 286 10.16 -15.63 -15.92
CA ASP A 286 10.41 -14.69 -17.00
C ASP A 286 10.31 -13.22 -16.55
N LEU A 287 9.39 -12.90 -15.63
CA LEU A 287 9.31 -11.56 -15.03
C LEU A 287 10.55 -11.22 -14.21
N VAL A 288 11.03 -12.16 -13.39
CA VAL A 288 12.24 -11.96 -12.59
C VAL A 288 13.49 -11.85 -13.49
N ARG A 289 13.60 -12.64 -14.52
CA ARG A 289 14.67 -12.53 -15.52
C ARG A 289 14.63 -11.20 -16.30
N ALA A 290 13.45 -10.57 -16.40
CA ALA A 290 13.30 -9.23 -16.93
C ALA A 290 13.77 -8.13 -15.96
N GLY A 291 13.96 -8.46 -14.68
CA GLY A 291 14.43 -7.55 -13.64
C GLY A 291 13.36 -7.19 -12.60
N ALA A 292 12.21 -7.88 -12.55
CA ALA A 292 11.23 -7.67 -11.49
C ALA A 292 11.80 -8.08 -10.14
N ASP A 293 11.66 -7.22 -9.13
CA ASP A 293 12.09 -7.46 -7.75
C ASP A 293 11.03 -8.25 -6.96
N GLY A 294 9.78 -8.18 -7.40
CA GLY A 294 8.67 -8.95 -6.85
C GLY A 294 7.69 -9.39 -7.93
N VAL A 295 7.04 -10.52 -7.72
CA VAL A 295 6.07 -11.09 -8.65
C VAL A 295 4.70 -11.15 -8.01
N LYS A 296 3.70 -10.55 -8.67
CA LYS A 296 2.31 -10.57 -8.22
C LYS A 296 1.57 -11.75 -8.85
N VAL A 297 1.09 -12.66 -7.99
CA VAL A 297 0.53 -13.97 -8.36
C VAL A 297 -0.97 -14.00 -8.13
N GLY A 298 -1.72 -14.32 -9.19
CA GLY A 298 -3.17 -14.50 -9.12
C GLY A 298 -3.86 -14.22 -10.44
N ILE A 299 -4.36 -15.26 -11.12
CA ILE A 299 -5.17 -15.17 -12.33
C ILE A 299 -6.60 -15.61 -11.97
N GLY A 300 -7.50 -14.63 -11.84
CA GLY A 300 -8.92 -14.84 -11.61
C GLY A 300 -9.39 -15.22 -10.20
N PRO A 301 -8.59 -15.14 -9.09
CA PRO A 301 -9.10 -15.51 -7.76
C PRO A 301 -9.88 -14.39 -7.05
N GLY A 302 -9.87 -13.16 -7.57
CA GLY A 302 -10.51 -12.02 -6.93
C GLY A 302 -12.03 -12.18 -6.80
N ALA A 303 -12.62 -11.67 -5.70
CA ALA A 303 -14.04 -11.82 -5.36
C ALA A 303 -15.01 -11.25 -6.42
N ILE A 304 -14.55 -10.31 -7.23
CA ILE A 304 -15.31 -9.63 -8.30
C ILE A 304 -14.72 -9.88 -9.69
N CYS A 305 -13.76 -10.80 -9.79
CA CYS A 305 -13.15 -11.21 -11.04
C CYS A 305 -13.98 -12.32 -11.71
N THR A 306 -14.26 -12.17 -13.01
CA THR A 306 -14.97 -13.17 -13.80
C THR A 306 -14.10 -13.79 -14.90
N THR A 307 -12.80 -13.52 -14.93
CA THR A 307 -11.87 -14.03 -15.94
C THR A 307 -11.96 -15.55 -16.11
N ARG A 308 -12.01 -16.31 -15.01
CA ARG A 308 -12.10 -17.78 -15.06
C ARG A 308 -13.40 -18.30 -15.71
N ILE A 309 -14.47 -17.52 -15.64
CA ILE A 309 -15.76 -17.87 -16.25
C ILE A 309 -15.85 -17.35 -17.68
N VAL A 310 -15.42 -16.09 -17.90
CA VAL A 310 -15.55 -15.44 -19.21
C VAL A 310 -14.48 -15.94 -20.20
N ALA A 311 -13.24 -16.05 -19.75
CA ALA A 311 -12.11 -16.51 -20.59
C ALA A 311 -11.77 -18.00 -20.41
N GLY A 312 -12.27 -18.65 -19.36
CA GLY A 312 -11.94 -20.04 -19.02
C GLY A 312 -10.49 -20.25 -18.59
N ALA A 313 -9.76 -19.17 -18.30
CA ALA A 313 -8.35 -19.20 -17.92
C ALA A 313 -8.13 -18.86 -16.46
N GLY A 314 -7.20 -19.55 -15.79
CA GLY A 314 -6.83 -19.30 -14.41
C GLY A 314 -6.12 -20.47 -13.75
N VAL A 315 -5.57 -20.23 -12.58
CA VAL A 315 -4.92 -21.25 -11.74
C VAL A 315 -5.45 -21.13 -10.32
N PRO A 316 -5.84 -22.23 -9.63
CA PRO A 316 -6.20 -22.21 -8.22
C PRO A 316 -5.09 -21.54 -7.38
N GLN A 317 -5.49 -20.61 -6.50
CA GLN A 317 -4.58 -19.61 -5.96
C GLN A 317 -3.45 -20.19 -5.12
N LEU A 318 -3.72 -21.18 -4.28
CA LEU A 318 -2.70 -21.80 -3.43
C LEU A 318 -1.61 -22.48 -4.27
N THR A 319 -2.02 -23.22 -5.32
CA THR A 319 -1.10 -23.87 -6.26
C THR A 319 -0.28 -22.84 -7.03
N ALA A 320 -0.91 -21.75 -7.50
CA ALA A 320 -0.21 -20.67 -8.20
C ALA A 320 0.90 -20.07 -7.32
N ILE A 321 0.58 -19.73 -6.05
CA ILE A 321 1.54 -19.19 -5.10
C ILE A 321 2.70 -20.15 -4.89
N TYR A 322 2.40 -21.41 -4.57
CA TYR A 322 3.41 -22.41 -4.27
C TYR A 322 4.40 -22.64 -5.44
N ASN A 323 3.85 -22.79 -6.64
CA ASN A 323 4.69 -23.05 -7.83
C ASN A 323 5.52 -21.82 -8.23
N CYS A 324 4.93 -20.61 -8.22
CA CYS A 324 5.65 -19.38 -8.51
C CYS A 324 6.76 -19.11 -7.47
N ALA A 325 6.47 -19.32 -6.16
CA ALA A 325 7.45 -19.10 -5.10
C ALA A 325 8.69 -19.99 -5.29
N ARG A 326 8.49 -21.26 -5.64
CA ARG A 326 9.61 -22.17 -5.93
C ARG A 326 10.43 -21.76 -7.16
N ALA A 327 9.77 -21.27 -8.20
CA ALA A 327 10.42 -20.82 -9.41
C ALA A 327 11.30 -19.58 -9.19
N VAL A 328 10.86 -18.62 -8.39
CA VAL A 328 11.60 -17.37 -8.15
C VAL A 328 12.59 -17.44 -7.00
N ALA A 329 12.53 -18.44 -6.13
CA ALA A 329 13.42 -18.59 -4.98
C ALA A 329 14.92 -18.49 -5.32
N PRO A 330 15.43 -19.09 -6.43
CA PRO A 330 16.84 -18.99 -6.79
C PRO A 330 17.30 -17.56 -7.14
N TYR A 331 16.37 -16.68 -7.46
CA TYR A 331 16.66 -15.30 -7.87
C TYR A 331 16.53 -14.29 -6.72
N GLY A 332 16.03 -14.71 -5.56
CA GLY A 332 15.81 -13.82 -4.41
C GLY A 332 14.67 -12.82 -4.58
N ALA A 333 13.82 -12.97 -5.60
CA ALA A 333 12.63 -12.15 -5.79
C ALA A 333 11.50 -12.58 -4.83
N THR A 334 10.61 -11.64 -4.51
CA THR A 334 9.48 -11.87 -3.59
C THR A 334 8.19 -12.24 -4.31
N ILE A 335 7.27 -12.89 -3.58
CA ILE A 335 5.92 -13.24 -4.05
C ILE A 335 4.86 -12.43 -3.31
N ILE A 336 4.00 -11.79 -4.08
CA ILE A 336 2.81 -11.10 -3.60
C ILE A 336 1.58 -11.92 -4.01
N ALA A 337 0.90 -12.54 -3.05
CA ALA A 337 -0.32 -13.31 -3.31
C ALA A 337 -1.52 -12.36 -3.48
N ASP A 338 -2.03 -12.24 -4.70
CA ASP A 338 -3.09 -11.28 -5.05
C ASP A 338 -4.42 -11.99 -5.34
N GLY A 339 -5.38 -11.80 -4.44
CA GLY A 339 -6.75 -12.28 -4.57
C GLY A 339 -7.05 -13.64 -3.91
N GLY A 340 -8.34 -13.91 -3.76
CA GLY A 340 -8.85 -15.16 -3.16
C GLY A 340 -8.89 -15.19 -1.64
N ILE A 341 -8.31 -14.22 -0.95
CA ILE A 341 -8.24 -14.15 0.52
C ILE A 341 -9.55 -13.62 1.07
N GLN A 342 -10.18 -14.39 1.94
CA GLN A 342 -11.46 -14.09 2.58
C GLN A 342 -11.35 -13.93 4.10
N TYR A 343 -10.42 -14.65 4.72
CA TYR A 343 -10.20 -14.68 6.17
C TYR A 343 -8.71 -14.54 6.50
N SER A 344 -8.40 -14.27 7.75
CA SER A 344 -7.00 -14.23 8.23
C SER A 344 -6.27 -15.56 8.09
N GLY A 345 -7.01 -16.67 8.17
CA GLY A 345 -6.46 -18.01 7.92
C GLY A 345 -5.92 -18.19 6.49
N ASP A 346 -6.52 -17.52 5.50
CA ASP A 346 -6.05 -17.59 4.11
C ASP A 346 -4.73 -16.82 3.94
N ILE A 347 -4.53 -15.73 4.71
CA ILE A 347 -3.23 -15.04 4.78
C ILE A 347 -2.15 -16.01 5.26
N ALA A 348 -2.42 -16.75 6.32
CA ALA A 348 -1.50 -17.74 6.86
C ALA A 348 -1.19 -18.85 5.84
N LYS A 349 -2.21 -19.35 5.14
CA LYS A 349 -2.05 -20.36 4.08
C LYS A 349 -1.25 -19.81 2.88
N ALA A 350 -1.49 -18.57 2.46
CA ALA A 350 -0.74 -17.94 1.37
C ALA A 350 0.74 -17.81 1.71
N ILE A 351 1.07 -17.38 2.93
CA ILE A 351 2.45 -17.27 3.42
C ILE A 351 3.09 -18.66 3.51
N ALA A 352 2.41 -19.62 4.11
CA ALA A 352 2.90 -21.01 4.19
C ALA A 352 3.17 -21.64 2.81
N ALA A 353 2.39 -21.24 1.79
CA ALA A 353 2.60 -21.66 0.39
C ALA A 353 3.80 -20.95 -0.28
N GLY A 354 4.40 -19.95 0.36
CA GLY A 354 5.60 -19.27 -0.13
C GLY A 354 5.44 -17.79 -0.44
N ALA A 355 4.26 -17.18 -0.25
CA ALA A 355 4.10 -15.73 -0.40
C ALA A 355 4.88 -14.97 0.69
N ASP A 356 5.46 -13.83 0.31
CA ASP A 356 6.09 -12.88 1.24
C ASP A 356 5.06 -11.88 1.76
N THR A 357 4.14 -11.47 0.91
CA THR A 357 3.04 -10.57 1.23
C THR A 357 1.75 -10.99 0.54
N VAL A 358 0.63 -10.46 1.02
CA VAL A 358 -0.70 -10.67 0.44
C VAL A 358 -1.31 -9.34 0.01
N MET A 359 -1.88 -9.29 -1.20
CA MET A 359 -2.61 -8.13 -1.68
C MET A 359 -4.11 -8.32 -1.45
N LEU A 360 -4.73 -7.35 -0.76
CA LEU A 360 -6.12 -7.41 -0.35
C LEU A 360 -6.96 -6.34 -1.07
N GLY A 361 -8.04 -6.78 -1.71
CA GLY A 361 -9.05 -5.91 -2.34
C GLY A 361 -10.34 -5.86 -1.52
N SER A 362 -11.19 -6.90 -1.62
CA SER A 362 -12.52 -6.95 -1.01
C SER A 362 -12.53 -6.79 0.51
N LEU A 363 -11.50 -7.30 1.19
CA LEU A 363 -11.38 -7.16 2.64
C LEU A 363 -11.19 -5.69 3.06
N LEU A 364 -10.46 -4.90 2.25
CA LEU A 364 -10.15 -3.50 2.54
C LEU A 364 -11.15 -2.52 1.92
N ALA A 365 -11.94 -2.92 0.91
CA ALA A 365 -12.86 -2.02 0.22
C ALA A 365 -13.96 -1.43 1.12
N GLY A 366 -14.31 -2.11 2.22
CA GLY A 366 -15.37 -1.69 3.16
C GLY A 366 -14.93 -0.76 4.29
N VAL A 367 -13.65 -0.38 4.40
CA VAL A 367 -13.16 0.44 5.51
C VAL A 367 -13.34 1.94 5.25
N ASP A 368 -13.23 2.74 6.29
CA ASP A 368 -13.36 4.21 6.22
C ASP A 368 -12.40 4.86 5.23
N GLU A 369 -11.19 4.33 5.14
CA GLU A 369 -10.08 4.89 4.38
C GLU A 369 -10.11 4.53 2.90
N SER A 370 -10.91 3.54 2.47
CA SER A 370 -11.12 3.24 1.05
C SER A 370 -11.90 4.37 0.36
N PRO A 371 -11.73 4.58 -0.96
CA PRO A 371 -12.50 5.56 -1.72
C PRO A 371 -14.01 5.28 -1.70
N GLY A 372 -14.80 6.31 -2.00
CA GLY A 372 -16.25 6.23 -2.07
C GLY A 372 -16.96 6.45 -0.74
N GLU A 373 -18.26 6.74 -0.83
CA GLU A 373 -19.13 7.04 0.31
C GLU A 373 -19.75 5.76 0.91
N VAL A 374 -20.21 5.87 2.15
CA VAL A 374 -20.98 4.81 2.80
C VAL A 374 -22.44 4.89 2.30
N LEU A 375 -22.91 3.79 1.74
CA LEU A 375 -24.27 3.63 1.24
C LEU A 375 -25.12 2.85 2.26
N ILE A 376 -26.39 3.26 2.42
CA ILE A 376 -27.36 2.50 3.21
C ILE A 376 -28.24 1.68 2.25
N TYR A 377 -28.29 0.38 2.46
CA TYR A 377 -29.15 -0.52 1.72
C TYR A 377 -29.76 -1.57 2.65
N GLN A 378 -31.08 -1.67 2.64
CA GLN A 378 -31.85 -2.58 3.52
C GLN A 378 -31.52 -2.41 5.02
N GLY A 379 -31.22 -1.17 5.46
CA GLY A 379 -30.86 -0.87 6.84
C GLY A 379 -29.40 -1.13 7.22
N GLU A 380 -28.63 -1.72 6.32
CA GLU A 380 -27.22 -2.03 6.51
C GLU A 380 -26.31 -1.04 5.76
N ARG A 381 -25.08 -0.85 6.27
CA ARG A 381 -24.08 0.03 5.67
C ARG A 381 -23.15 -0.73 4.74
N TYR A 382 -22.94 -0.19 3.55
CA TYR A 382 -22.09 -0.77 2.50
C TYR A 382 -21.18 0.30 1.89
N LYS A 383 -20.14 -0.16 1.18
CA LYS A 383 -19.34 0.66 0.25
C LYS A 383 -19.32 0.00 -1.13
N GLU A 384 -19.17 0.80 -2.17
CA GLU A 384 -18.99 0.27 -3.52
C GLU A 384 -17.68 -0.50 -3.63
N TYR A 385 -17.72 -1.58 -4.40
CA TYR A 385 -16.55 -2.36 -4.74
C TYR A 385 -16.69 -2.90 -6.15
N ARG A 386 -15.75 -2.59 -7.03
CA ARG A 386 -15.82 -3.00 -8.43
C ARG A 386 -14.50 -3.54 -8.95
N GLY A 387 -14.61 -4.51 -9.88
CA GLY A 387 -13.46 -5.02 -10.63
C GLY A 387 -12.93 -3.99 -11.61
N MET A 388 -11.62 -3.92 -11.78
CA MET A 388 -11.00 -3.05 -12.79
C MET A 388 -11.39 -3.42 -14.22
N GLY A 389 -11.83 -4.69 -14.45
CA GLY A 389 -12.44 -5.18 -15.69
C GLY A 389 -13.97 -5.04 -15.75
N SER A 390 -14.61 -4.32 -14.83
CA SER A 390 -16.04 -4.02 -14.90
C SER A 390 -16.33 -2.94 -15.94
N ILE A 391 -17.58 -2.91 -16.43
CA ILE A 391 -17.99 -1.89 -17.41
C ILE A 391 -17.82 -0.50 -16.83
N ALA A 392 -18.18 -0.25 -15.58
CA ALA A 392 -18.06 1.06 -14.96
C ALA A 392 -16.59 1.51 -14.87
N ALA A 393 -15.68 0.64 -14.42
CA ALA A 393 -14.25 0.96 -14.36
C ALA A 393 -13.66 1.26 -15.74
N MET A 394 -14.03 0.49 -16.76
CA MET A 394 -13.58 0.69 -18.15
C MET A 394 -14.20 1.90 -18.84
N LYS A 395 -15.40 2.35 -18.40
CA LYS A 395 -16.04 3.57 -18.89
C LYS A 395 -15.47 4.84 -18.29
N GLN A 396 -15.20 4.81 -16.98
CA GLN A 396 -14.70 5.95 -16.24
C GLN A 396 -13.25 6.23 -16.66
N ARG A 397 -13.03 7.24 -17.51
CA ARG A 397 -11.71 7.70 -17.99
C ARG A 397 -10.94 6.77 -18.94
N GLY A 398 -11.31 5.49 -19.10
CA GLY A 398 -10.70 4.56 -20.06
C GLY A 398 -9.31 4.00 -19.70
N TYR A 399 -8.69 4.44 -18.60
CA TYR A 399 -7.32 4.02 -18.22
C TYR A 399 -7.20 2.55 -17.76
N SER A 400 -8.32 1.85 -17.54
CA SER A 400 -8.30 0.42 -17.17
C SER A 400 -8.49 -0.54 -18.35
N ARG A 401 -8.82 -0.04 -19.55
CA ARG A 401 -9.09 -0.89 -20.74
C ARG A 401 -7.87 -1.65 -21.21
N ASP A 402 -6.70 -1.05 -21.20
CA ASP A 402 -5.43 -1.65 -21.62
C ASP A 402 -5.03 -2.84 -20.72
N ARG A 403 -5.45 -2.84 -19.42
CA ARG A 403 -5.25 -3.98 -18.52
C ARG A 403 -5.81 -5.29 -19.08
N TYR A 404 -6.88 -5.20 -19.84
CA TYR A 404 -7.61 -6.33 -20.46
C TYR A 404 -7.42 -6.40 -21.98
N GLY A 405 -6.43 -5.72 -22.53
CA GLY A 405 -6.16 -5.74 -23.99
C GLY A 405 -7.26 -5.08 -24.83
N GLN A 406 -8.05 -4.16 -24.25
CA GLN A 406 -9.20 -3.53 -24.91
C GLN A 406 -9.04 -2.01 -25.08
N ALA A 407 -7.79 -1.51 -25.12
CA ALA A 407 -7.49 -0.09 -25.26
C ALA A 407 -8.10 0.53 -26.52
N ASP A 408 -8.07 -0.20 -27.63
CA ASP A 408 -8.50 0.26 -28.96
C ASP A 408 -10.03 0.18 -29.18
N ILE A 409 -10.79 -0.38 -28.22
CA ILE A 409 -12.24 -0.51 -28.36
C ILE A 409 -12.93 0.81 -28.01
N GLY A 410 -13.23 1.63 -29.02
CA GLY A 410 -13.92 2.90 -28.85
C GLY A 410 -15.40 2.77 -28.44
N ASN A 411 -16.09 1.73 -28.88
CA ASN A 411 -17.51 1.50 -28.57
C ASN A 411 -17.69 0.67 -27.31
N VAL A 412 -18.25 1.30 -26.28
CA VAL A 412 -18.49 0.69 -24.95
C VAL A 412 -19.36 -0.58 -25.01
N SER A 413 -20.30 -0.68 -25.96
CA SER A 413 -21.15 -1.86 -26.13
C SER A 413 -20.41 -3.10 -26.63
N LYS A 414 -19.16 -2.94 -27.10
CA LYS A 414 -18.29 -4.01 -27.57
C LYS A 414 -17.25 -4.43 -26.55
N LEU A 415 -17.19 -3.78 -25.37
CA LEU A 415 -16.32 -4.19 -24.30
C LEU A 415 -16.75 -5.56 -23.74
N VAL A 416 -15.78 -6.44 -23.50
CA VAL A 416 -16.00 -7.73 -22.85
C VAL A 416 -15.53 -7.60 -21.39
N PRO A 417 -16.45 -7.48 -20.40
CA PRO A 417 -16.06 -7.32 -19.00
C PRO A 417 -15.55 -8.64 -18.42
N GLU A 418 -14.46 -8.56 -17.65
CA GLU A 418 -13.92 -9.64 -16.83
C GLU A 418 -14.01 -9.32 -15.35
N GLY A 419 -14.96 -8.51 -14.96
CA GLY A 419 -15.24 -8.13 -13.58
C GLY A 419 -16.64 -7.56 -13.43
N ILE A 420 -17.14 -7.59 -12.20
CA ILE A 420 -18.46 -7.09 -11.84
C ILE A 420 -18.38 -5.85 -10.96
N GLU A 421 -19.50 -5.15 -10.84
CA GLU A 421 -19.75 -4.09 -9.88
C GLU A 421 -20.55 -4.68 -8.71
N ALA A 422 -20.10 -4.40 -7.50
CA ALA A 422 -20.67 -4.96 -6.28
C ALA A 422 -20.62 -3.95 -5.13
N ARG A 423 -21.09 -4.35 -3.97
CA ARG A 423 -20.92 -3.64 -2.71
C ARG A 423 -20.41 -4.62 -1.65
N VAL A 424 -19.63 -4.09 -0.73
CA VAL A 424 -19.13 -4.84 0.43
C VAL A 424 -19.67 -4.21 1.71
N PRO A 425 -19.90 -5.01 2.77
CA PRO A 425 -20.27 -4.47 4.06
C PRO A 425 -19.26 -3.45 4.57
N TYR A 426 -19.76 -2.35 5.12
CA TYR A 426 -18.95 -1.37 5.82
C TYR A 426 -18.33 -1.96 7.08
N LYS A 427 -17.04 -1.68 7.33
CA LYS A 427 -16.23 -2.32 8.39
C LYS A 427 -15.65 -1.35 9.41
N GLY A 428 -15.90 -0.03 9.26
CA GLY A 428 -15.28 0.99 10.11
C GLY A 428 -13.79 1.23 9.80
N PRO A 429 -13.01 1.70 10.78
CA PRO A 429 -11.61 2.05 10.60
C PRO A 429 -10.74 0.86 10.17
N LEU A 430 -9.78 1.12 9.27
CA LEU A 430 -8.80 0.14 8.78
C LEU A 430 -8.03 -0.53 9.93
N SER A 431 -7.61 0.24 10.92
CA SER A 431 -6.80 -0.25 12.04
C SER A 431 -7.45 -1.42 12.77
N ASN A 432 -8.77 -1.38 12.98
CA ASN A 432 -9.51 -2.47 13.62
C ASN A 432 -9.48 -3.76 12.78
N LEU A 433 -9.64 -3.61 11.46
CA LEU A 433 -9.60 -4.76 10.55
C LEU A 433 -8.18 -5.35 10.47
N VAL A 434 -7.16 -4.52 10.31
CA VAL A 434 -5.75 -4.95 10.26
C VAL A 434 -5.36 -5.68 11.53
N TYR A 435 -5.78 -5.15 12.71
CA TYR A 435 -5.54 -5.81 13.99
C TYR A 435 -6.10 -7.25 14.01
N GLN A 436 -7.32 -7.46 13.51
CA GLN A 436 -7.93 -8.80 13.44
C GLN A 436 -7.21 -9.72 12.44
N LEU A 437 -6.84 -9.20 11.27
CA LEU A 437 -6.15 -9.97 10.24
C LEU A 437 -4.76 -10.42 10.71
N VAL A 438 -3.98 -9.50 11.28
CA VAL A 438 -2.65 -9.78 11.82
C VAL A 438 -2.75 -10.69 13.05
N GLY A 439 -3.76 -10.49 13.90
CA GLY A 439 -4.03 -11.36 15.05
C GLY A 439 -4.28 -12.80 14.63
N GLY A 440 -5.09 -13.02 13.59
CA GLY A 440 -5.33 -14.35 13.04
C GLY A 440 -4.07 -15.00 12.44
N LEU A 441 -3.24 -14.22 11.74
CA LEU A 441 -1.95 -14.70 11.26
C LEU A 441 -1.02 -15.11 12.43
N ARG A 442 -0.90 -14.28 13.46
CA ARG A 442 -0.10 -14.60 14.65
C ARG A 442 -0.59 -15.87 15.34
N SER A 443 -1.91 -16.06 15.43
CA SER A 443 -2.48 -17.31 15.97
C SER A 443 -2.06 -18.52 15.14
N ALA A 444 -2.15 -18.43 13.81
CA ALA A 444 -1.70 -19.52 12.92
C ALA A 444 -0.20 -19.82 13.09
N MET A 445 0.65 -18.78 13.19
CA MET A 445 2.09 -18.93 13.46
C MET A 445 2.33 -19.63 14.80
N GLY A 446 1.59 -19.28 15.85
CA GLY A 446 1.62 -19.95 17.14
C GLY A 446 1.24 -21.44 17.05
N TYR A 447 0.14 -21.79 16.34
CA TYR A 447 -0.24 -23.19 16.12
C TYR A 447 0.79 -23.99 15.33
N CYS A 448 1.50 -23.36 14.41
CA CYS A 448 2.49 -24.00 13.55
C CYS A 448 3.91 -23.97 14.16
N GLY A 449 4.14 -23.31 15.31
CA GLY A 449 5.45 -23.17 15.93
C GLY A 449 6.40 -22.27 15.14
N ALA A 450 5.90 -21.35 14.32
CA ALA A 450 6.70 -20.46 13.49
C ALA A 450 6.93 -19.10 14.20
N ARG A 451 8.18 -18.72 14.42
CA ARG A 451 8.56 -17.45 15.09
C ARG A 451 8.45 -16.24 14.18
N ASN A 452 8.56 -16.46 12.86
CA ASN A 452 8.60 -15.43 11.85
C ASN A 452 8.04 -15.94 10.51
N ILE A 453 7.88 -15.04 9.56
CA ILE A 453 7.34 -15.34 8.21
C ILE A 453 8.19 -16.39 7.49
N ARG A 454 9.51 -16.35 7.63
CA ARG A 454 10.40 -17.33 7.00
C ARG A 454 10.16 -18.74 7.53
N GLU A 455 10.10 -18.92 8.85
CA GLU A 455 9.78 -20.22 9.46
C GLU A 455 8.39 -20.73 9.06
N MET A 456 7.42 -19.80 8.90
CA MET A 456 6.08 -20.14 8.42
C MET A 456 6.11 -20.70 6.99
N LYS A 457 6.98 -20.19 6.13
CA LYS A 457 7.17 -20.67 4.75
C LYS A 457 7.91 -22.02 4.72
N GLU A 458 8.94 -22.21 5.56
CA GLU A 458 9.87 -23.33 5.48
C GLU A 458 9.38 -24.57 6.26
N ASN A 459 8.71 -24.38 7.41
CA ASN A 459 8.50 -25.46 8.39
C ASN A 459 7.04 -25.95 8.46
N THR A 460 6.10 -25.31 7.75
CA THR A 460 4.69 -25.70 7.83
C THR A 460 4.33 -26.80 6.82
N LYS A 461 3.23 -27.49 7.10
CA LYS A 461 2.67 -28.53 6.25
C LYS A 461 1.19 -28.31 6.03
N PHE A 462 0.73 -28.66 4.84
CA PHE A 462 -0.67 -28.66 4.50
C PHE A 462 -1.28 -30.06 4.58
N MET A 463 -2.52 -30.13 5.03
CA MET A 463 -3.40 -31.27 4.89
C MET A 463 -4.50 -30.93 3.89
N ARG A 464 -4.73 -31.78 2.90
CA ARG A 464 -5.88 -31.66 2.01
C ARG A 464 -7.14 -32.07 2.77
N ILE A 465 -8.21 -31.32 2.58
CA ILE A 465 -9.52 -31.60 3.17
C ILE A 465 -10.57 -31.81 2.08
N THR A 466 -11.67 -32.44 2.45
CA THR A 466 -12.85 -32.61 1.60
C THR A 466 -13.84 -31.46 1.84
N ASN A 467 -14.89 -31.38 1.01
CA ASN A 467 -16.00 -30.46 1.25
C ASN A 467 -16.68 -30.69 2.62
N ALA A 468 -16.64 -31.91 3.15
CA ALA A 468 -17.11 -32.19 4.49
C ALA A 468 -16.20 -31.57 5.55
N GLY A 469 -14.86 -31.64 5.37
CA GLY A 469 -13.91 -31.01 6.25
C GLY A 469 -13.96 -29.46 6.18
N LEU A 470 -14.24 -28.90 5.01
CA LEU A 470 -14.48 -27.45 4.88
C LEU A 470 -15.74 -27.05 5.68
N ARG A 471 -16.81 -27.79 5.58
CA ARG A 471 -18.04 -27.53 6.33
C ARG A 471 -17.86 -27.69 7.85
N GLU A 472 -17.06 -28.66 8.29
CA GLU A 472 -16.63 -28.82 9.69
C GLU A 472 -15.81 -27.64 10.20
N SER A 473 -15.05 -26.98 9.33
CA SER A 473 -14.22 -25.83 9.68
C SER A 473 -15.02 -24.55 9.98
N HIS A 474 -16.28 -24.49 9.56
CA HIS A 474 -17.18 -23.37 9.87
C HIS A 474 -18.07 -23.72 11.07
N PRO A 475 -18.58 -22.72 11.83
CA PRO A 475 -19.61 -22.98 12.84
C PRO A 475 -20.78 -23.71 12.23
N HIS A 476 -21.15 -24.84 12.81
CA HIS A 476 -22.24 -25.70 12.36
C HIS A 476 -23.11 -26.16 13.55
N ASP A 477 -24.35 -26.52 13.28
CA ASP A 477 -25.33 -26.99 14.26
C ASP A 477 -25.64 -25.99 15.40
N VAL A 478 -25.43 -24.69 15.13
CA VAL A 478 -25.69 -23.57 16.06
C VAL A 478 -26.32 -22.39 15.33
N VAL A 479 -27.03 -21.54 16.07
CA VAL A 479 -27.52 -20.25 15.59
C VAL A 479 -26.59 -19.18 16.14
N ILE A 480 -25.96 -18.41 15.25
CA ILE A 480 -25.09 -17.31 15.66
C ILE A 480 -25.97 -16.20 16.24
N THR A 481 -25.81 -15.92 17.52
CA THR A 481 -26.52 -14.83 18.21
C THR A 481 -25.75 -13.51 18.20
N ARG A 482 -24.43 -13.57 18.00
CA ARG A 482 -23.54 -12.41 17.86
C ARG A 482 -22.38 -12.75 16.95
N GLU A 483 -22.20 -11.98 15.88
CA GLU A 483 -21.04 -12.12 14.99
C GLU A 483 -19.73 -11.78 15.69
N ALA A 484 -18.69 -12.54 15.39
CA ALA A 484 -17.32 -12.18 15.78
C ALA A 484 -16.76 -11.12 14.82
N PRO A 485 -15.88 -10.21 15.28
CA PRO A 485 -15.33 -9.14 14.43
C PRO A 485 -14.53 -9.65 13.23
N ASN A 486 -14.03 -10.90 13.30
CA ASN A 486 -13.18 -11.55 12.30
C ASN A 486 -13.87 -12.70 11.57
N TYR A 487 -15.16 -12.96 11.84
CA TYR A 487 -15.92 -14.02 11.20
C TYR A 487 -17.36 -13.58 10.90
N ARG A 488 -17.77 -13.72 9.63
CA ARG A 488 -19.14 -13.57 9.16
C ARG A 488 -19.51 -14.75 8.27
N LEU A 489 -20.69 -15.32 8.46
CA LEU A 489 -21.29 -16.23 7.50
C LEU A 489 -21.60 -15.44 6.20
N ARG A 490 -21.21 -15.99 5.08
CA ARG A 490 -21.50 -15.45 3.73
C ARG A 490 -22.60 -16.23 3.06
#